data_22a9539ecc1760ce3bdddd50faf9e5f1
#
_entry.id   22a9539ecc1760ce3bdddd50faf9e5f1
#
_cell.length_a   1.000
_cell.length_b   1.000
_cell.length_c   1.000
_cell.angle_alpha   90.00
_cell.angle_beta   90.00
_cell.angle_gamma   90.00
#
_symmetry.space_group_name_H-M   'P 1'
#
loop_
_entity.id
_entity.type
_entity.pdbx_description
1 polymer ?
#
loop_
_entity_poly.entity_id
_entity_poly.type
_entity_poly.pdbx_seq_one_letter_code
_entity_poly.pdbx_strand_id
1 'polypeptide(L)'
;MNESLKAVYERVYGSSFSYGDFENRKKLQKAVYLLENMGVTVGDYSFSWDTYGPYSLSLDCQASQLSEGNAPEFSFSKFAEDRFKRLKDITERSTKYDLSSWMECVASLHYLKNVLRFKENDVISELVRRKPYLSDDQSNRAALAIVNTIRVGA
;
A
#
# COMPACT_ATOMS: atom_id res chain seq x y z
N MET A 1 -13.75 -14.18 -8.43
CA MET A 1 -12.89 -13.05 -8.81
C MET A 1 -13.29 -11.82 -8.03
N ASN A 2 -12.34 -11.03 -7.54
CA ASN A 2 -12.61 -9.87 -6.69
C ASN A 2 -12.59 -8.58 -7.51
N GLU A 3 -13.69 -8.27 -8.19
CA GLU A 3 -13.81 -7.04 -9.01
C GLU A 3 -13.79 -5.77 -8.16
N SER A 4 -14.02 -5.86 -6.84
CA SER A 4 -13.93 -4.70 -5.97
C SER A 4 -12.50 -4.15 -5.89
N LEU A 5 -11.50 -4.95 -6.25
CA LEU A 5 -10.11 -4.49 -6.29
C LEU A 5 -9.93 -3.28 -7.22
N LYS A 6 -10.64 -3.26 -8.35
CA LYS A 6 -10.60 -2.13 -9.27
C LYS A 6 -11.16 -0.87 -8.62
N ALA A 7 -12.27 -1.01 -7.90
CA ALA A 7 -12.88 0.11 -7.19
C ALA A 7 -11.97 0.62 -6.07
N VAL A 8 -11.34 -0.29 -5.32
CA VAL A 8 -10.38 0.08 -4.28
C VAL A 8 -9.23 0.87 -4.89
N TYR A 9 -8.65 0.39 -5.99
CA TYR A 9 -7.56 1.09 -6.65
C TYR A 9 -7.98 2.50 -7.07
N GLU A 10 -9.16 2.64 -7.67
CA GLU A 10 -9.65 3.95 -8.12
C GLU A 10 -9.93 4.90 -6.96
N ARG A 11 -10.46 4.40 -5.84
CA ARG A 11 -10.68 5.22 -4.63
C ARG A 11 -9.37 5.81 -4.12
N VAL A 12 -8.30 5.01 -4.15
CA VAL A 12 -7.02 5.42 -3.57
C VAL A 12 -6.23 6.29 -4.53
N TYR A 13 -6.15 5.91 -5.80
CA TYR A 13 -5.24 6.54 -6.76
C TYR A 13 -5.91 7.47 -7.76
N GLY A 14 -7.22 7.42 -7.88
CA GLY A 14 -7.97 8.31 -8.76
C GLY A 14 -7.87 7.97 -10.25
N SER A 15 -7.36 6.79 -10.59
CA SER A 15 -7.23 6.34 -11.98
C SER A 15 -7.55 4.85 -12.06
N SER A 16 -7.81 4.37 -13.29
CA SER A 16 -8.16 2.96 -13.52
C SER A 16 -6.95 2.05 -13.36
N PHE A 17 -7.18 0.86 -12.83
CA PHE A 17 -6.14 -0.15 -12.70
C PHE A 17 -5.92 -0.88 -14.03
N SER A 18 -4.65 -1.08 -14.39
CA SER A 18 -4.27 -1.92 -15.52
C SER A 18 -3.20 -2.91 -15.07
N TYR A 19 -3.49 -4.20 -15.16
CA TYR A 19 -2.55 -5.23 -14.75
C TYR A 19 -1.28 -5.22 -15.62
N GLY A 20 -1.39 -4.81 -16.88
CA GLY A 20 -0.24 -4.70 -17.78
C GLY A 20 0.81 -3.68 -17.36
N ASP A 21 0.45 -2.75 -16.47
CA ASP A 21 1.34 -1.72 -15.96
C ASP A 21 1.96 -2.18 -14.65
N PHE A 22 3.28 -2.39 -14.64
CA PHE A 22 3.99 -2.86 -13.43
C PHE A 22 3.78 -1.91 -12.25
N GLU A 23 3.81 -0.59 -12.48
CA GLU A 23 3.62 0.37 -11.40
C GLU A 23 2.23 0.27 -10.80
N ASN A 24 1.20 -0.01 -11.62
CA ASN A 24 -0.15 -0.25 -11.13
C ASN A 24 -0.21 -1.50 -10.25
N ARG A 25 0.43 -2.60 -10.69
CA ARG A 25 0.45 -3.83 -9.89
C ARG A 25 1.10 -3.59 -8.54
N LYS A 26 2.23 -2.89 -8.52
CA LYS A 26 2.95 -2.56 -7.30
C LYS A 26 2.10 -1.68 -6.39
N LYS A 27 1.49 -0.63 -6.93
CA LYS A 27 0.64 0.28 -6.16
C LYS A 27 -0.57 -0.44 -5.56
N LEU A 28 -1.18 -1.37 -6.30
CA LEU A 28 -2.31 -2.15 -5.77
C LEU A 28 -1.88 -2.98 -4.57
N GLN A 29 -0.73 -3.66 -4.65
CA GLN A 29 -0.20 -4.46 -3.55
C GLN A 29 -0.04 -3.61 -2.28
N LYS A 30 0.53 -2.42 -2.42
CA LYS A 30 0.79 -1.55 -1.26
C LYS A 30 -0.49 -0.99 -0.69
N ALA A 31 -1.44 -0.60 -1.55
CA ALA A 31 -2.72 -0.08 -1.09
C ALA A 31 -3.50 -1.14 -0.30
N VAL A 32 -3.61 -2.35 -0.84
CA VAL A 32 -4.34 -3.43 -0.16
C VAL A 32 -3.65 -3.80 1.17
N TYR A 33 -2.32 -3.90 1.16
CA TYR A 33 -1.58 -4.17 2.39
C TYR A 33 -1.89 -3.13 3.47
N LEU A 34 -1.81 -1.85 3.12
CA LEU A 34 -2.03 -0.77 4.09
C LEU A 34 -3.48 -0.74 4.56
N LEU A 35 -4.44 -0.91 3.64
CA LEU A 35 -5.86 -0.90 3.99
C LEU A 35 -6.20 -2.03 4.96
N GLU A 36 -5.66 -3.23 4.73
CA GLU A 36 -5.90 -4.34 5.65
C GLU A 36 -5.34 -4.05 7.03
N ASN A 37 -4.22 -3.35 7.10
CA ASN A 37 -3.65 -2.92 8.38
C ASN A 37 -4.38 -1.72 8.99
N MET A 38 -5.24 -1.08 8.23
CA MET A 38 -6.17 -0.06 8.73
C MET A 38 -7.54 -0.65 9.14
N GLY A 39 -7.69 -1.97 9.03
CA GLY A 39 -8.92 -2.65 9.41
C GLY A 39 -9.93 -2.87 8.32
N VAL A 40 -9.58 -2.59 7.05
CA VAL A 40 -10.47 -2.83 5.91
C VAL A 40 -10.19 -4.21 5.34
N THR A 41 -11.18 -5.09 5.36
CA THR A 41 -11.05 -6.41 4.75
C THR A 41 -11.34 -6.30 3.25
N VAL A 42 -10.29 -6.33 2.44
CA VAL A 42 -10.40 -6.29 0.98
C VAL A 42 -10.57 -7.71 0.42
N GLY A 43 -9.89 -8.66 1.02
CA GLY A 43 -9.94 -10.06 0.64
C GLY A 43 -9.14 -10.89 1.62
N ASP A 44 -8.95 -12.16 1.31
CA ASP A 44 -8.16 -13.06 2.16
C ASP A 44 -6.75 -13.16 1.59
N TYR A 45 -5.92 -12.18 1.93
CA TYR A 45 -4.56 -12.09 1.41
C TYR A 45 -3.55 -12.21 2.53
N SER A 46 -2.47 -12.96 2.26
CA SER A 46 -1.32 -13.05 3.15
C SER A 46 -0.14 -12.35 2.49
N PHE A 47 0.51 -11.48 3.23
CA PHE A 47 1.65 -10.71 2.72
C PHE A 47 2.95 -11.21 3.34
N SER A 48 4.00 -11.26 2.52
CA SER A 48 5.35 -11.55 2.97
C SER A 48 6.33 -10.57 2.34
N TRP A 49 7.54 -10.50 2.86
CA TRP A 49 8.57 -9.62 2.33
C TRP A 49 9.07 -10.14 0.98
N ASP A 50 9.09 -9.25 -0.02
CA ASP A 50 9.58 -9.57 -1.36
C ASP A 50 10.38 -8.37 -1.89
N THR A 51 10.78 -8.43 -3.16
CA THR A 51 11.65 -7.44 -3.80
C THR A 51 11.19 -5.99 -3.57
N TYR A 52 9.88 -5.73 -3.62
CA TYR A 52 9.34 -4.39 -3.47
C TYR A 52 8.58 -4.21 -2.15
N GLY A 53 8.94 -4.99 -1.13
CA GLY A 53 8.31 -4.92 0.19
C GLY A 53 7.19 -5.93 0.36
N PRO A 54 6.15 -5.63 1.17
CA PRO A 54 5.07 -6.59 1.38
C PRO A 54 4.36 -6.95 0.08
N TYR A 55 4.19 -8.25 -0.16
CA TYR A 55 3.64 -8.79 -1.41
C TYR A 55 2.78 -10.01 -1.12
N SER A 56 1.65 -10.12 -1.81
CA SER A 56 0.76 -11.27 -1.74
C SER A 56 0.60 -11.88 -3.13
N LEU A 57 0.99 -13.14 -3.27
CA LEU A 57 0.84 -13.86 -4.53
C LEU A 57 -0.64 -14.04 -4.89
N SER A 58 -1.49 -14.35 -3.92
CA SER A 58 -2.92 -14.54 -4.20
C SER A 58 -3.57 -13.24 -4.67
N LEU A 59 -3.16 -12.09 -4.14
CA LEU A 59 -3.64 -10.79 -4.62
C LEU A 59 -3.20 -10.57 -6.07
N ASP A 60 -1.95 -10.84 -6.38
CA ASP A 60 -1.43 -10.67 -7.74
C ASP A 60 -2.17 -11.59 -8.72
N CYS A 61 -2.43 -12.83 -8.33
CA CYS A 61 -3.17 -13.77 -9.17
C CYS A 61 -4.60 -13.27 -9.45
N GLN A 62 -5.29 -12.74 -8.44
CA GLN A 62 -6.62 -12.18 -8.64
C GLN A 62 -6.58 -10.92 -9.50
N ALA A 63 -5.60 -10.06 -9.28
CA ALA A 63 -5.46 -8.85 -10.07
C ALA A 63 -5.23 -9.15 -11.55
N SER A 64 -4.51 -10.24 -11.86
CA SER A 64 -4.24 -10.64 -13.24
C SER A 64 -5.51 -11.02 -14.00
N GLN A 65 -6.60 -11.32 -13.31
CA GLN A 65 -7.87 -11.74 -13.90
C GLN A 65 -8.86 -10.58 -14.05
N LEU A 66 -8.52 -9.39 -13.59
CA LEU A 66 -9.42 -8.25 -13.69
C LEU A 66 -9.51 -7.75 -15.12
N SER A 67 -10.72 -7.35 -15.53
CA SER A 67 -10.93 -6.77 -16.85
C SER A 67 -10.31 -5.37 -16.92
N GLU A 68 -9.94 -4.94 -18.12
CA GLU A 68 -9.47 -3.57 -18.34
C GLU A 68 -10.64 -2.60 -18.26
N GLY A 69 -10.31 -1.33 -18.02
CA GLY A 69 -11.28 -0.25 -18.00
C GLY A 69 -11.66 0.16 -16.60
N ASN A 70 -12.69 1.01 -16.53
CA ASN A 70 -13.15 1.57 -15.27
C ASN A 70 -13.77 0.49 -14.38
N ALA A 71 -13.68 0.73 -13.06
CA ALA A 71 -14.31 -0.16 -12.11
C ALA A 71 -15.84 -0.05 -12.21
N PRO A 72 -16.54 -1.16 -11.98
CA PRO A 72 -18.00 -1.09 -11.79
C PRO A 72 -18.30 -0.30 -10.53
N GLU A 73 -19.53 0.19 -10.41
CA GLU A 73 -19.94 0.88 -9.19
C GLU A 73 -19.97 -0.10 -8.03
N PHE A 74 -19.35 0.30 -6.93
CA PHE A 74 -19.36 -0.46 -5.68
C PHE A 74 -19.73 0.46 -4.53
N SER A 75 -20.59 -0.06 -3.64
CA SER A 75 -20.87 0.58 -2.37
C SER A 75 -20.00 -0.05 -1.29
N PHE A 76 -19.26 0.80 -0.59
CA PHE A 76 -18.45 0.38 0.54
C PHE A 76 -19.05 0.96 1.83
N SER A 77 -18.73 0.36 2.97
CA SER A 77 -19.14 0.90 4.25
C SER A 77 -18.51 2.28 4.48
N LYS A 78 -19.11 3.06 5.37
CA LYS A 78 -18.53 4.36 5.74
C LYS A 78 -17.13 4.17 6.31
N PHE A 79 -16.92 3.13 7.11
CA PHE A 79 -15.60 2.82 7.67
C PHE A 79 -14.58 2.63 6.55
N ALA A 80 -14.90 1.83 5.53
CA ALA A 80 -13.99 1.59 4.41
C ALA A 80 -13.73 2.86 3.62
N GLU A 81 -14.78 3.62 3.29
CA GLU A 81 -14.61 4.87 2.54
C GLU A 81 -13.73 5.87 3.29
N ASP A 82 -13.86 5.96 4.60
CA ASP A 82 -12.99 6.83 5.40
C ASP A 82 -11.53 6.40 5.31
N ARG A 83 -11.27 5.09 5.28
CA ARG A 83 -9.91 4.56 5.15
C ARG A 83 -9.34 4.77 3.75
N PHE A 84 -10.17 4.61 2.72
CA PHE A 84 -9.76 4.94 1.35
C PHE A 84 -9.33 6.40 1.25
N LYS A 85 -10.12 7.30 1.83
CA LYS A 85 -9.81 8.73 1.82
C LYS A 85 -8.50 9.02 2.55
N ARG A 86 -8.31 8.38 3.70
CA ARG A 86 -7.06 8.53 4.46
C ARG A 86 -5.87 8.06 3.64
N LEU A 87 -5.99 6.91 2.97
CA LEU A 87 -4.89 6.40 2.16
C LEU A 87 -4.66 7.30 0.93
N LYS A 88 -5.73 7.82 0.34
CA LYS A 88 -5.60 8.79 -0.75
C LYS A 88 -4.81 10.02 -0.30
N ASP A 89 -5.10 10.55 0.88
CA ASP A 89 -4.35 11.69 1.43
C ASP A 89 -2.87 11.36 1.59
N ILE A 90 -2.55 10.12 1.99
CA ILE A 90 -1.16 9.66 2.09
C ILE A 90 -0.50 9.67 0.71
N THR A 91 -1.21 9.23 -0.33
CA THR A 91 -0.65 9.22 -1.69
C THR A 91 -0.35 10.63 -2.21
N GLU A 92 -1.01 11.64 -1.67
CA GLU A 92 -0.87 13.03 -2.13
C GLU A 92 0.23 13.79 -1.39
N ARG A 93 0.93 13.16 -0.45
CA ARG A 93 2.05 13.79 0.25
C ARG A 93 3.18 14.07 -0.72
N SER A 94 3.75 15.27 -0.60
CA SER A 94 4.91 15.65 -1.41
C SER A 94 6.19 15.05 -0.82
N THR A 95 6.88 14.25 -1.61
CA THR A 95 8.15 13.62 -1.21
C THR A 95 9.09 13.61 -2.40
N LYS A 96 10.34 13.19 -2.17
CA LYS A 96 11.30 13.04 -3.26
C LYS A 96 11.10 11.74 -4.05
N TYR A 97 10.26 10.84 -3.55
CA TYR A 97 9.95 9.61 -4.26
C TYR A 97 8.79 9.82 -5.23
N ASP A 98 8.80 9.08 -6.35
CA ASP A 98 7.59 8.99 -7.14
C ASP A 98 6.52 8.21 -6.34
N LEU A 99 5.27 8.23 -6.82
CA LEU A 99 4.16 7.67 -6.06
C LEU A 99 4.36 6.19 -5.75
N SER A 100 4.80 5.42 -6.73
CA SER A 100 5.02 3.98 -6.54
C SER A 100 6.07 3.71 -5.47
N SER A 101 7.20 4.43 -5.52
CA SER A 101 8.27 4.29 -4.53
C SER A 101 7.85 4.82 -3.16
N TRP A 102 7.06 5.88 -3.11
CA TRP A 102 6.51 6.40 -1.86
C TRP A 102 5.63 5.37 -1.17
N MET A 103 4.74 4.74 -1.92
CA MET A 103 3.87 3.70 -1.37
C MET A 103 4.67 2.47 -0.94
N GLU A 104 5.70 2.11 -1.68
CA GLU A 104 6.62 1.05 -1.27
C GLU A 104 7.32 1.40 0.04
N CYS A 105 7.77 2.64 0.18
CA CYS A 105 8.44 3.12 1.39
C CYS A 105 7.52 3.01 2.61
N VAL A 106 6.29 3.53 2.51
CA VAL A 106 5.33 3.49 3.61
C VAL A 106 5.00 2.05 4.00
N ALA A 107 4.67 1.22 3.01
CA ALA A 107 4.30 -0.18 3.27
C ALA A 107 5.48 -0.98 3.84
N SER A 108 6.69 -0.74 3.32
CA SER A 108 7.89 -1.45 3.78
C SER A 108 8.24 -1.07 5.22
N LEU A 109 8.17 0.22 5.56
CA LEU A 109 8.43 0.64 6.95
C LEU A 109 7.39 0.05 7.90
N HIS A 110 6.12 0.00 7.48
CA HIS A 110 5.09 -0.62 8.30
C HIS A 110 5.41 -2.09 8.55
N TYR A 111 5.79 -2.81 7.51
CA TYR A 111 6.10 -4.24 7.62
C TYR A 111 7.31 -4.48 8.52
N LEU A 112 8.38 -3.73 8.29
CA LEU A 112 9.60 -3.87 9.09
C LEU A 112 9.33 -3.58 10.58
N LYS A 113 8.53 -2.57 10.86
CA LYS A 113 8.27 -2.19 12.24
C LYS A 113 7.24 -3.08 12.93
N ASN A 114 6.12 -3.38 12.25
CA ASN A 114 4.96 -4.02 12.90
C ASN A 114 4.90 -5.53 12.68
N VAL A 115 5.51 -6.05 11.63
CA VAL A 115 5.56 -7.49 11.36
C VAL A 115 6.90 -8.08 11.79
N LEU A 116 8.01 -7.49 11.33
CA LEU A 116 9.35 -7.98 11.68
C LEU A 116 9.88 -7.42 12.99
N ARG A 117 9.19 -6.43 13.58
CA ARG A 117 9.45 -5.92 14.93
C ARG A 117 10.78 -5.19 15.10
N PHE A 118 11.28 -4.53 14.06
CA PHE A 118 12.42 -3.64 14.22
C PHE A 118 12.04 -2.45 15.09
N LYS A 119 13.00 -1.97 15.89
CA LYS A 119 12.77 -0.84 16.78
C LYS A 119 12.65 0.46 16.00
N GLU A 120 11.96 1.42 16.58
CA GLU A 120 11.74 2.75 16.00
C GLU A 120 13.06 3.37 15.52
N ASN A 121 14.11 3.29 16.33
CA ASN A 121 15.40 3.91 16.01
C ASN A 121 16.18 3.15 14.93
N ASP A 122 15.79 1.92 14.60
CA ASP A 122 16.54 1.08 13.68
C ASP A 122 15.82 0.87 12.35
N VAL A 123 14.51 1.15 12.29
CA VAL A 123 13.70 0.72 11.15
C VAL A 123 14.08 1.43 9.86
N ILE A 124 14.42 2.73 9.92
CA ILE A 124 14.81 3.47 8.71
C ILE A 124 16.14 2.96 8.17
N SER A 125 17.13 2.74 9.03
CA SER A 125 18.41 2.20 8.58
C SER A 125 18.26 0.80 8.00
N GLU A 126 17.35 0.00 8.56
CA GLU A 126 17.06 -1.33 8.01
C GLU A 126 16.39 -1.24 6.63
N LEU A 127 15.48 -0.28 6.46
CA LEU A 127 14.88 -0.03 5.14
C LEU A 127 15.97 0.30 4.10
N VAL A 128 16.85 1.23 4.42
CA VAL A 128 17.91 1.65 3.49
C VAL A 128 18.86 0.50 3.19
N ARG A 129 19.18 -0.33 4.20
CA ARG A 129 20.03 -1.49 4.00
C ARG A 129 19.42 -2.46 3.00
N ARG A 130 18.11 -2.72 3.11
CA ARG A 130 17.40 -3.66 2.22
C ARG A 130 17.09 -3.06 0.87
N LYS A 131 16.85 -1.73 0.84
CA LYS A 131 16.38 -1.01 -0.35
C LYS A 131 17.17 0.29 -0.49
N PRO A 132 18.44 0.22 -0.99
CA PRO A 132 19.28 1.42 -1.05
C PRO A 132 18.71 2.54 -1.90
N TYR A 133 17.81 2.24 -2.83
CA TYR A 133 17.14 3.26 -3.64
C TYR A 133 16.11 4.07 -2.84
N LEU A 134 15.72 3.60 -1.66
CA LEU A 134 14.84 4.35 -0.75
C LEU A 134 15.68 4.98 0.36
N SER A 135 16.56 5.89 -0.02
CA SER A 135 17.56 6.44 0.90
C SER A 135 17.35 7.92 1.25
N ASP A 136 16.24 8.52 0.81
CA ASP A 136 15.96 9.92 1.17
C ASP A 136 15.47 9.99 2.61
N ASP A 137 16.31 10.51 3.49
CA ASP A 137 16.05 10.50 4.94
C ASP A 137 14.79 11.28 5.30
N GLN A 138 14.57 12.43 4.70
CA GLN A 138 13.42 13.26 5.02
C GLN A 138 12.11 12.55 4.62
N SER A 139 12.07 11.95 3.43
CA SER A 139 10.92 11.18 3.00
C SER A 139 10.68 9.96 3.88
N ASN A 140 11.76 9.27 4.27
CA ASN A 140 11.65 8.09 5.14
C ASN A 140 11.12 8.46 6.52
N ARG A 141 11.53 9.59 7.07
CA ARG A 141 11.01 10.06 8.36
C ARG A 141 9.53 10.44 8.26
N ALA A 142 9.13 11.09 7.16
CA ALA A 142 7.72 11.40 6.93
C ALA A 142 6.89 10.11 6.83
N ALA A 143 7.40 9.11 6.12
CA ALA A 143 6.73 7.82 5.99
C ALA A 143 6.61 7.12 7.35
N LEU A 144 7.65 7.16 8.17
CA LEU A 144 7.60 6.53 9.49
C LEU A 144 6.58 7.21 10.41
N ALA A 145 6.48 8.53 10.35
CA ALA A 145 5.45 9.25 11.10
C ALA A 145 4.05 8.79 10.70
N ILE A 146 3.81 8.58 9.41
CA ILE A 146 2.54 8.06 8.91
C ILE A 146 2.31 6.63 9.41
N VAL A 147 3.32 5.77 9.32
CA VAL A 147 3.24 4.38 9.80
C VAL A 147 2.82 4.33 11.26
N ASN A 148 3.33 5.24 12.07
CA ASN A 148 3.01 5.29 13.49
C ASN A 148 1.56 5.66 13.77
N THR A 149 0.81 6.14 12.78
CA THR A 149 -0.62 6.43 12.90
C THR A 149 -1.50 5.30 12.37
N ILE A 150 -0.94 4.29 11.72
CA ILE A 150 -1.72 3.20 11.11
C ILE A 150 -1.95 2.11 12.17
N ARG A 151 -3.24 1.90 12.52
CA ARG A 151 -3.64 0.90 13.51
C ARG A 151 -4.93 0.25 13.07
N VAL A 152 -5.03 -1.05 13.32
CA VAL A 152 -6.27 -1.79 13.08
C VAL A 152 -7.32 -1.29 14.06
N GLY A 153 -8.51 -0.96 13.56
CA GLY A 153 -9.63 -0.55 14.38
C GLY A 153 -9.53 0.87 14.95
N ALA A 154 -8.57 1.63 14.55
CA ALA A 154 -8.40 3.00 15.02
C ALA A 154 -9.26 3.98 14.23
#